data_a069942f0a07b6faf58210cc801a3879
#
_entry.id   a069942f0a07b6faf58210cc801a3879
#
_cell.length_a   1.000
_cell.length_b   1.000
_cell.length_c   1.000
_cell.angle_alpha   90.00
_cell.angle_beta   90.00
_cell.angle_gamma   90.00
#
_symmetry.space_group_name_H-M   'P 1'
#
loop_
_entity.id
_entity.type
_entity.pdbx_description
1 polymer ?
#
loop_
_entity_poly.entity_id
_entity_poly.type
_entity_poly.pdbx_seq_one_letter_code
_entity_poly.pdbx_strand_id
1 'polypeptide(L)'
;ALGGQQITGSYKLTADIDMTGQTMQPIKKFSSGTFDGQGHTISGLTIAASSGNTGLFAETGSGAVIQGIVLQDANVSLSSGSYVGVGALVGRVSGATEIRDCGVSGSVSTSSSSALYVGGLVGYVYEKTTVDGCYGAASVTGGSYSSGKVGGLIGYTYSAADVSNCYVTGEVTSKGAAAGALGYFSTSSSNKVTLTNCYAACDVGGSASYRYPFAYIYSNYLTATN
;
A
#
# COMPACT_ATOMS: atom_id res chain seq x y z
N ALA A 1 -2.34 22.91 3.49
CA ALA A 1 -1.89 21.56 3.88
C ALA A 1 -3.11 20.68 4.12
N LEU A 2 -3.14 19.45 3.53
CA LEU A 2 -4.30 18.54 3.62
C LEU A 2 -4.15 17.52 4.78
N GLY A 3 -3.00 17.49 5.43
CA GLY A 3 -2.72 16.55 6.53
C GLY A 3 -3.72 16.68 7.69
N GLY A 4 -4.14 15.53 8.24
CA GLY A 4 -5.11 15.45 9.33
C GLY A 4 -6.57 15.68 8.92
N GLN A 5 -6.86 15.99 7.65
CA GLN A 5 -8.21 16.32 7.19
C GLN A 5 -8.88 15.16 6.44
N GLN A 6 -10.20 15.16 6.44
CA GLN A 6 -11.00 14.39 5.50
C GLN A 6 -11.31 15.29 4.30
N ILE A 7 -11.08 14.78 3.11
CA ILE A 7 -11.24 15.54 1.86
C ILE A 7 -12.14 14.78 0.88
N THR A 8 -12.74 15.53 -0.03
CA THR A 8 -13.55 15.03 -1.13
C THR A 8 -13.44 15.97 -2.32
N GLY A 9 -13.73 15.48 -3.53
CA GLY A 9 -13.67 16.29 -4.74
C GLY A 9 -12.40 16.06 -5.56
N SER A 10 -12.11 16.96 -6.47
CA SER A 10 -10.99 16.82 -7.40
C SER A 10 -9.82 17.70 -7.01
N TYR A 11 -8.66 17.10 -6.93
CA TYR A 11 -7.37 17.73 -6.64
C TYR A 11 -6.38 17.43 -7.74
N LYS A 12 -5.51 18.38 -8.05
CA LYS A 12 -4.43 18.21 -9.00
C LYS A 12 -3.12 18.72 -8.41
N LEU A 13 -2.04 17.99 -8.60
CA LEU A 13 -0.71 18.58 -8.45
C LEU A 13 -0.40 19.40 -9.71
N THR A 14 0.21 20.53 -9.53
CA THR A 14 0.61 21.44 -10.62
C THR A 14 2.13 21.60 -10.71
N ALA A 15 2.85 20.98 -9.80
CA ALA A 15 4.31 20.93 -9.75
C ALA A 15 4.74 19.81 -8.80
N ASP A 16 6.01 19.44 -8.89
CA ASP A 16 6.63 18.56 -7.90
C ASP A 16 6.66 19.21 -6.53
N ILE A 17 6.57 18.40 -5.48
CA ILE A 17 6.55 18.83 -4.08
C ILE A 17 7.73 18.21 -3.36
N ASP A 18 8.64 19.04 -2.86
CA ASP A 18 9.73 18.64 -1.99
C ASP A 18 9.29 18.72 -0.52
N MET A 19 9.23 17.56 0.14
CA MET A 19 8.89 17.41 1.56
C MET A 19 10.12 17.06 2.41
N THR A 20 11.33 17.13 1.85
CA THR A 20 12.57 16.77 2.54
C THR A 20 12.71 17.51 3.88
N GLY A 21 12.96 16.76 4.94
CA GLY A 21 13.09 17.31 6.29
C GLY A 21 11.78 17.74 6.95
N GLN A 22 10.65 17.48 6.32
CA GLN A 22 9.33 17.79 6.87
C GLN A 22 8.55 16.52 7.19
N THR A 23 7.76 16.57 8.24
CA THR A 23 6.80 15.53 8.58
C THR A 23 5.38 16.03 8.35
N MET A 24 4.50 15.12 7.90
CA MET A 24 3.08 15.46 7.79
C MET A 24 2.21 14.41 8.47
N GLN A 25 1.03 14.82 8.88
CA GLN A 25 -0.04 13.90 9.26
C GLN A 25 -0.64 13.30 8.00
N PRO A 26 -1.03 12.03 7.98
CA PRO A 26 -1.81 11.47 6.88
C PRO A 26 -3.02 12.35 6.53
N ILE A 27 -3.40 12.40 5.26
CA ILE A 27 -4.74 12.83 4.88
C ILE A 27 -5.68 11.78 5.48
N LYS A 28 -6.51 12.19 6.45
CA LYS A 28 -7.28 11.26 7.27
C LYS A 28 -8.20 10.36 6.46
N LYS A 29 -8.85 10.92 5.45
CA LYS A 29 -9.67 10.16 4.52
C LYS A 29 -9.85 10.93 3.21
N PHE A 30 -9.61 10.26 2.09
CA PHE A 30 -10.04 10.72 0.77
C PHE A 30 -11.36 10.02 0.43
N SER A 31 -12.48 10.72 0.66
CA SER A 31 -13.80 10.09 0.68
C SER A 31 -14.30 9.72 -0.71
N SER A 32 -14.08 10.58 -1.70
CA SER A 32 -14.46 10.36 -3.10
C SER A 32 -13.88 11.46 -4.00
N GLY A 33 -13.88 11.21 -5.30
CA GLY A 33 -13.37 12.14 -6.32
C GLY A 33 -12.01 11.71 -6.86
N THR A 34 -11.32 12.61 -7.54
CA THR A 34 -10.03 12.30 -8.18
C THR A 34 -8.90 13.10 -7.55
N PHE A 35 -7.87 12.40 -7.11
CA PHE A 35 -6.58 13.00 -6.75
C PHE A 35 -5.58 12.68 -7.85
N ASP A 36 -5.28 13.67 -8.68
CA ASP A 36 -4.47 13.54 -9.87
C ASP A 36 -3.10 14.18 -9.67
N GLY A 37 -2.08 13.35 -9.58
CA GLY A 37 -0.69 13.78 -9.48
C GLY A 37 -0.12 14.34 -10.78
N GLN A 38 -0.76 14.14 -11.92
CA GLN A 38 -0.30 14.60 -13.25
C GLN A 38 1.13 14.12 -13.62
N GLY A 39 1.59 13.03 -13.02
CA GLY A 39 2.95 12.55 -13.15
C GLY A 39 3.98 13.28 -12.27
N HIS A 40 3.53 14.21 -11.45
CA HIS A 40 4.41 14.92 -10.51
C HIS A 40 4.86 14.05 -9.35
N THR A 41 6.02 14.40 -8.81
CA THR A 41 6.67 13.71 -7.70
C THR A 41 6.43 14.46 -6.39
N ILE A 42 6.17 13.69 -5.33
CA ILE A 42 6.26 14.15 -3.94
C ILE A 42 7.50 13.47 -3.36
N SER A 43 8.59 14.22 -3.16
CA SER A 43 9.86 13.69 -2.67
C SER A 43 10.04 13.90 -1.16
N GLY A 44 10.71 12.96 -0.49
CA GLY A 44 11.07 13.06 0.91
C GLY A 44 9.89 13.06 1.89
N LEU A 45 8.71 12.57 1.46
CA LEU A 45 7.53 12.49 2.32
C LEU A 45 7.82 11.67 3.57
N THR A 46 7.69 12.28 4.75
CA THR A 46 7.84 11.60 6.03
C THR A 46 6.53 11.60 6.82
N ILE A 47 6.05 10.39 7.15
CA ILE A 47 4.89 10.16 8.00
C ILE A 47 5.30 9.21 9.12
N ALA A 48 5.29 9.68 10.35
CA ALA A 48 5.55 8.89 11.55
C ALA A 48 4.30 8.88 12.44
N ALA A 49 3.49 7.85 12.30
CA ALA A 49 2.23 7.72 13.03
C ALA A 49 2.42 6.86 14.29
N SER A 50 1.67 7.20 15.34
CA SER A 50 1.62 6.39 16.55
C SER A 50 0.48 5.37 16.54
N SER A 51 -0.56 5.58 15.73
CA SER A 51 -1.72 4.69 15.65
C SER A 51 -2.53 4.94 14.38
N GLY A 52 -3.40 3.99 14.04
CA GLY A 52 -4.35 4.10 12.93
C GLY A 52 -3.78 3.68 11.57
N ASN A 53 -4.62 3.70 10.54
CA ASN A 53 -4.19 3.47 9.17
C ASN A 53 -3.24 4.59 8.74
N THR A 54 -2.18 4.24 8.02
CA THR A 54 -1.05 5.14 7.78
C THR A 54 -0.60 5.09 6.32
N GLY A 55 -0.46 6.25 5.72
CA GLY A 55 -0.04 6.49 4.35
C GLY A 55 -0.27 7.95 3.98
N LEU A 56 0.06 8.37 2.77
CA LEU A 56 -0.33 9.72 2.30
C LEU A 56 -1.85 9.92 2.52
N PHE A 57 -2.64 8.91 2.14
CA PHE A 57 -4.05 8.79 2.52
C PHE A 57 -4.17 7.68 3.58
N ALA A 58 -4.60 8.02 4.79
CA ALA A 58 -4.84 7.00 5.81
C ALA A 58 -5.97 6.05 5.38
N GLU A 59 -7.04 6.61 4.81
CA GLU A 59 -8.15 5.84 4.25
C GLU A 59 -8.67 6.42 2.95
N THR A 60 -9.27 5.56 2.12
CA THR A 60 -10.07 5.96 0.96
C THR A 60 -11.53 5.56 1.14
N GLY A 61 -12.44 6.27 0.46
CA GLY A 61 -13.87 5.96 0.41
C GLY A 61 -14.30 5.53 -1.00
N SER A 62 -15.59 5.23 -1.15
CA SER A 62 -16.16 4.77 -2.42
C SER A 62 -16.12 5.84 -3.50
N GLY A 63 -15.62 5.48 -4.67
CA GLY A 63 -15.45 6.39 -5.81
C GLY A 63 -14.20 7.28 -5.71
N ALA A 64 -13.27 6.96 -4.83
CA ALA A 64 -11.96 7.58 -4.81
C ALA A 64 -11.11 7.08 -5.98
N VAL A 65 -10.51 7.97 -6.73
CA VAL A 65 -9.52 7.71 -7.79
C VAL A 65 -8.24 8.43 -7.43
N ILE A 66 -7.13 7.70 -7.33
CA ILE A 66 -5.80 8.25 -7.09
C ILE A 66 -4.94 7.87 -8.29
N GLN A 67 -4.39 8.86 -8.97
CA GLN A 67 -3.64 8.60 -10.19
C GLN A 67 -2.44 9.51 -10.38
N GLY A 68 -1.41 9.01 -11.08
CA GLY A 68 -0.27 9.78 -11.55
C GLY A 68 0.58 10.40 -10.45
N ILE A 69 0.68 9.76 -9.27
CA ILE A 69 1.48 10.24 -8.14
C ILE A 69 2.73 9.37 -7.99
N VAL A 70 3.88 9.99 -7.94
CA VAL A 70 5.14 9.34 -7.56
C VAL A 70 5.56 9.82 -6.16
N LEU A 71 5.64 8.89 -5.22
CA LEU A 71 6.23 9.13 -3.90
C LEU A 71 7.69 8.68 -3.94
N GLN A 72 8.60 9.63 -4.03
CA GLN A 72 10.03 9.37 -4.09
C GLN A 72 10.68 9.53 -2.71
N ASP A 73 11.48 8.55 -2.31
CA ASP A 73 12.19 8.56 -1.03
C ASP A 73 11.24 8.79 0.17
N ALA A 74 10.05 8.19 0.09
CA ALA A 74 9.06 8.27 1.15
C ALA A 74 9.50 7.47 2.37
N ASN A 75 9.26 8.00 3.56
CA ASN A 75 9.49 7.32 4.83
C ASN A 75 8.19 7.28 5.63
N VAL A 76 7.51 6.15 5.57
CA VAL A 76 6.21 5.96 6.22
C VAL A 76 6.33 4.90 7.32
N SER A 77 6.03 5.28 8.54
CA SER A 77 6.16 4.38 9.69
C SER A 77 4.98 4.45 10.65
N LEU A 78 4.69 3.31 11.26
CA LEU A 78 3.68 3.17 12.32
C LEU A 78 4.27 2.47 13.53
N SER A 79 4.19 3.09 14.71
CA SER A 79 4.75 2.49 15.94
C SER A 79 3.79 1.57 16.66
N SER A 80 2.47 1.75 16.58
CA SER A 80 1.49 0.93 17.29
C SER A 80 0.17 0.83 16.51
N GLY A 81 -0.50 -0.30 16.66
CA GLY A 81 -1.81 -0.53 16.03
C GLY A 81 -2.13 -2.02 15.99
N SER A 82 -3.38 -2.35 15.69
CA SER A 82 -3.83 -3.71 15.48
C SER A 82 -4.87 -3.72 14.37
N TYR A 83 -4.73 -4.64 13.42
CA TYR A 83 -5.61 -4.78 12.24
C TYR A 83 -5.74 -3.51 11.38
N VAL A 84 -4.69 -2.71 11.34
CA VAL A 84 -4.60 -1.50 10.51
C VAL A 84 -3.61 -1.70 9.37
N GLY A 85 -3.79 -0.89 8.31
CA GLY A 85 -2.95 -0.89 7.13
C GLY A 85 -1.88 0.20 7.18
N VAL A 86 -0.68 -0.14 6.74
CA VAL A 86 0.44 0.79 6.52
C VAL A 86 0.88 0.65 5.07
N GLY A 87 0.75 1.72 4.31
CA GLY A 87 1.21 1.79 2.92
C GLY A 87 1.68 3.19 2.60
N ALA A 88 2.64 3.37 1.72
CA ALA A 88 3.12 4.73 1.47
C ALA A 88 2.04 5.61 0.85
N LEU A 89 1.26 5.09 -0.09
CA LEU A 89 0.18 5.85 -0.73
C LEU A 89 -1.12 5.75 0.07
N VAL A 90 -1.59 4.53 0.35
CA VAL A 90 -2.87 4.30 1.04
C VAL A 90 -2.68 3.34 2.20
N GLY A 91 -3.06 3.76 3.40
CA GLY A 91 -3.10 2.87 4.57
C GLY A 91 -4.19 1.81 4.41
N ARG A 92 -5.44 2.22 4.21
CA ARG A 92 -6.58 1.31 4.06
C ARG A 92 -7.54 1.78 2.96
N VAL A 93 -7.91 0.86 2.09
CA VAL A 93 -9.03 1.02 1.16
C VAL A 93 -10.31 0.62 1.88
N SER A 94 -11.15 1.60 2.24
CA SER A 94 -12.40 1.42 3.00
C SER A 94 -13.66 1.59 2.14
N GLY A 95 -13.51 1.83 0.86
CA GLY A 95 -14.57 1.91 -0.16
C GLY A 95 -13.97 1.65 -1.52
N ALA A 96 -14.79 1.30 -2.51
CA ALA A 96 -14.34 1.00 -3.87
C ALA A 96 -13.43 2.12 -4.40
N THR A 97 -12.18 1.78 -4.69
CA THR A 97 -11.10 2.73 -5.01
C THR A 97 -10.36 2.29 -6.27
N GLU A 98 -9.95 3.25 -7.08
CA GLU A 98 -9.04 3.04 -8.20
C GLU A 98 -7.71 3.74 -7.94
N ILE A 99 -6.60 3.01 -8.15
CA ILE A 99 -5.23 3.53 -8.03
C ILE A 99 -4.51 3.25 -9.34
N ARG A 100 -4.08 4.30 -10.05
CA ARG A 100 -3.49 4.16 -11.38
C ARG A 100 -2.19 4.95 -11.51
N ASP A 101 -1.25 4.39 -12.25
CA ASP A 101 -0.01 5.08 -12.64
C ASP A 101 0.71 5.74 -11.44
N CYS A 102 0.69 5.04 -10.30
CA CYS A 102 1.30 5.52 -9.07
C CYS A 102 2.56 4.73 -8.73
N GLY A 103 3.54 5.41 -8.18
CA GLY A 103 4.80 4.79 -7.80
C GLY A 103 5.28 5.16 -6.41
N VAL A 104 6.03 4.26 -5.80
CA VAL A 104 6.60 4.47 -4.46
C VAL A 104 8.03 3.98 -4.42
N SER A 105 8.93 4.80 -3.89
CA SER A 105 10.26 4.39 -3.41
C SER A 105 10.50 4.88 -1.97
N GLY A 106 11.56 4.38 -1.33
CA GLY A 106 11.92 4.72 0.04
C GLY A 106 11.64 3.59 1.03
N SER A 107 10.94 3.85 2.13
CA SER A 107 10.69 2.86 3.18
C SER A 107 9.25 2.90 3.72
N VAL A 108 8.69 1.73 3.96
CA VAL A 108 7.42 1.55 4.67
C VAL A 108 7.62 0.55 5.79
N SER A 109 7.39 0.95 7.03
CA SER A 109 7.76 0.11 8.17
C SER A 109 6.77 0.18 9.33
N THR A 110 6.82 -0.85 10.18
CA THR A 110 6.18 -0.81 11.48
C THR A 110 7.05 -1.45 12.54
N SER A 111 7.04 -0.89 13.75
CA SER A 111 7.64 -1.49 14.94
C SER A 111 6.61 -2.18 15.84
N SER A 112 5.34 -2.18 15.46
CA SER A 112 4.26 -2.78 16.26
C SER A 112 4.47 -4.28 16.49
N SER A 113 4.12 -4.73 17.68
CA SER A 113 4.05 -6.14 18.06
C SER A 113 2.67 -6.77 17.81
N SER A 114 1.74 -6.04 17.22
CA SER A 114 0.39 -6.49 16.89
C SER A 114 0.21 -6.80 15.41
N ALA A 115 -0.89 -7.47 15.07
CA ALA A 115 -1.21 -7.80 13.68
C ALA A 115 -1.41 -6.54 12.84
N LEU A 116 -0.55 -6.35 11.86
CA LEU A 116 -0.61 -5.25 10.89
C LEU A 116 -0.50 -5.77 9.47
N TYR A 117 -0.97 -4.95 8.54
CA TYR A 117 -0.94 -5.18 7.11
C TYR A 117 -0.06 -4.10 6.47
N VAL A 118 1.11 -4.48 5.99
CA VAL A 118 2.12 -3.54 5.49
C VAL A 118 2.36 -3.77 4.01
N GLY A 119 2.15 -2.76 3.21
CA GLY A 119 2.40 -2.80 1.76
C GLY A 119 3.21 -1.60 1.31
N GLY A 120 4.02 -1.77 0.28
CA GLY A 120 4.77 -0.65 -0.26
C GLY A 120 3.86 0.47 -0.76
N LEU A 121 2.81 0.12 -1.51
CA LEU A 121 1.82 1.06 -2.03
C LEU A 121 0.58 1.14 -1.13
N VAL A 122 -0.05 -0.02 -0.85
CA VAL A 122 -1.31 -0.12 -0.09
C VAL A 122 -1.17 -1.11 1.06
N GLY A 123 -1.49 -0.68 2.28
CA GLY A 123 -1.44 -1.55 3.45
C GLY A 123 -2.57 -2.59 3.46
N TYR A 124 -3.81 -2.14 3.42
CA TYR A 124 -4.98 -2.99 3.57
C TYR A 124 -6.09 -2.68 2.56
N VAL A 125 -6.46 -3.65 1.76
CA VAL A 125 -7.62 -3.60 0.88
C VAL A 125 -8.81 -4.25 1.59
N TYR A 126 -9.71 -3.44 2.13
CA TYR A 126 -10.93 -3.90 2.81
C TYR A 126 -12.12 -3.95 1.87
N GLU A 127 -12.20 -3.06 0.88
CA GLU A 127 -13.22 -3.01 -0.16
C GLU A 127 -12.59 -3.17 -1.55
N LYS A 128 -13.43 -3.43 -2.56
CA LYS A 128 -12.99 -3.66 -3.93
C LYS A 128 -12.04 -2.57 -4.42
N THR A 129 -10.94 -2.99 -5.03
CA THR A 129 -9.91 -2.07 -5.52
C THR A 129 -9.41 -2.48 -6.90
N THR A 130 -9.10 -1.49 -7.73
CA THR A 130 -8.32 -1.65 -8.96
C THR A 130 -6.97 -0.95 -8.76
N VAL A 131 -5.88 -1.68 -9.06
CA VAL A 131 -4.51 -1.14 -9.04
C VAL A 131 -3.90 -1.41 -10.40
N ASP A 132 -3.66 -0.38 -11.19
CA ASP A 132 -3.18 -0.51 -12.56
C ASP A 132 -1.97 0.39 -12.82
N GLY A 133 -0.97 -0.10 -13.55
CA GLY A 133 0.20 0.68 -13.94
C GLY A 133 1.07 1.16 -12.76
N CYS A 134 1.00 0.50 -11.61
CA CYS A 134 1.67 0.96 -10.39
C CYS A 134 2.96 0.21 -10.09
N TYR A 135 3.83 0.84 -9.30
CA TYR A 135 5.03 0.14 -8.82
C TYR A 135 5.35 0.37 -7.35
N GLY A 136 5.98 -0.64 -6.74
CA GLY A 136 6.56 -0.59 -5.41
C GLY A 136 8.06 -0.85 -5.43
N ALA A 137 8.86 0.18 -5.19
CA ALA A 137 10.32 0.12 -5.11
C ALA A 137 10.83 0.49 -3.71
N ALA A 138 9.98 0.33 -2.70
CA ALA A 138 10.29 0.63 -1.32
C ALA A 138 10.86 -0.58 -0.58
N SER A 139 11.67 -0.33 0.46
CA SER A 139 11.98 -1.32 1.49
C SER A 139 10.78 -1.43 2.43
N VAL A 140 10.16 -2.60 2.48
CA VAL A 140 8.93 -2.84 3.26
C VAL A 140 9.24 -3.74 4.44
N THR A 141 9.06 -3.23 5.66
CA THR A 141 9.40 -3.96 6.88
C THR A 141 8.19 -4.12 7.80
N GLY A 142 7.78 -5.36 8.00
CA GLY A 142 6.78 -5.74 8.99
C GLY A 142 7.33 -5.72 10.42
N GLY A 143 6.44 -5.55 11.38
CA GLY A 143 6.77 -5.58 12.80
C GLY A 143 7.12 -6.97 13.33
N SER A 144 7.18 -7.08 14.65
CA SER A 144 7.58 -8.31 15.34
C SER A 144 6.49 -9.38 15.45
N TYR A 145 5.28 -9.10 15.00
CA TYR A 145 4.14 -10.03 15.11
C TYR A 145 4.20 -11.13 14.03
N SER A 146 4.14 -12.38 14.47
CA SER A 146 4.26 -13.55 13.59
C SER A 146 3.08 -13.76 12.62
N SER A 147 1.95 -13.11 12.84
CA SER A 147 0.78 -13.15 11.95
C SER A 147 0.62 -11.87 11.11
N GLY A 148 1.57 -10.96 11.15
CA GLY A 148 1.62 -9.79 10.26
C GLY A 148 1.65 -10.22 8.78
N LYS A 149 1.09 -9.39 7.90
CA LYS A 149 1.05 -9.63 6.46
C LYS A 149 1.77 -8.50 5.75
N VAL A 150 2.80 -8.85 5.00
CA VAL A 150 3.69 -7.88 4.38
C VAL A 150 3.86 -8.18 2.90
N GLY A 151 3.64 -7.20 2.07
CA GLY A 151 3.81 -7.30 0.62
C GLY A 151 4.49 -6.07 0.04
N GLY A 152 5.28 -6.25 -0.99
CA GLY A 152 5.98 -5.14 -1.62
C GLY A 152 5.06 -4.14 -2.33
N LEU A 153 3.85 -4.56 -2.74
CA LEU A 153 2.82 -3.69 -3.30
C LEU A 153 1.64 -3.55 -2.33
N ILE A 154 0.99 -4.67 -1.98
CA ILE A 154 -0.19 -4.70 -1.12
C ILE A 154 0.05 -5.66 0.06
N GLY A 155 -0.18 -5.19 1.29
CA GLY A 155 0.01 -6.00 2.49
C GLY A 155 -1.05 -7.08 2.67
N TYR A 156 -2.31 -6.70 2.65
CA TYR A 156 -3.43 -7.61 2.84
C TYR A 156 -4.65 -7.22 2.00
N THR A 157 -5.29 -8.23 1.41
CA THR A 157 -6.52 -8.06 0.64
C THR A 157 -7.63 -8.91 1.25
N TYR A 158 -8.68 -8.27 1.76
CA TYR A 158 -9.87 -8.91 2.31
C TYR A 158 -11.00 -9.03 1.28
N SER A 159 -11.09 -8.08 0.36
CA SER A 159 -12.10 -8.04 -0.70
C SER A 159 -11.48 -8.30 -2.08
N ALA A 160 -12.26 -8.16 -3.14
CA ALA A 160 -11.77 -8.30 -4.51
C ALA A 160 -10.71 -7.24 -4.85
N ALA A 161 -9.69 -7.64 -5.60
CA ALA A 161 -8.70 -6.73 -6.14
C ALA A 161 -8.31 -7.13 -7.57
N ASP A 162 -8.35 -6.17 -8.46
CA ASP A 162 -7.85 -6.28 -9.81
C ASP A 162 -6.52 -5.52 -9.92
N VAL A 163 -5.42 -6.27 -10.04
CA VAL A 163 -4.06 -5.70 -10.08
C VAL A 163 -3.45 -6.00 -11.44
N SER A 164 -3.11 -4.97 -12.19
CA SER A 164 -2.60 -5.11 -13.55
C SER A 164 -1.42 -4.18 -13.83
N ASN A 165 -0.55 -4.63 -14.73
CA ASN A 165 0.58 -3.85 -15.22
C ASN A 165 1.48 -3.29 -14.11
N CYS A 166 1.61 -4.04 -13.00
CA CYS A 166 2.32 -3.59 -11.81
C CYS A 166 3.64 -4.34 -11.62
N TYR A 167 4.61 -3.67 -11.04
CA TYR A 167 5.84 -4.33 -10.66
C TYR A 167 6.34 -3.94 -9.27
N VAL A 168 7.14 -4.84 -8.70
CA VAL A 168 7.76 -4.61 -7.39
C VAL A 168 9.26 -4.89 -7.47
N THR A 169 10.03 -3.98 -6.90
CA THR A 169 11.46 -4.13 -6.65
C THR A 169 11.76 -3.75 -5.20
N GLY A 170 12.98 -3.91 -4.74
CA GLY A 170 13.37 -3.56 -3.38
C GLY A 170 13.39 -4.76 -2.44
N GLU A 171 13.11 -4.55 -1.17
CA GLU A 171 13.21 -5.59 -0.14
C GLU A 171 11.91 -5.68 0.66
N VAL A 172 11.49 -6.90 0.97
CA VAL A 172 10.32 -7.16 1.82
C VAL A 172 10.75 -8.05 2.97
N THR A 173 10.63 -7.55 4.20
CA THR A 173 11.03 -8.29 5.41
C THR A 173 9.91 -8.37 6.44
N SER A 174 9.77 -9.54 7.08
CA SER A 174 8.77 -9.74 8.13
C SER A 174 9.16 -10.90 9.06
N LYS A 175 8.55 -10.92 10.26
CA LYS A 175 8.47 -12.12 11.10
C LYS A 175 7.25 -12.98 10.80
N GLY A 176 6.21 -12.38 10.22
CA GLY A 176 4.99 -13.06 9.78
C GLY A 176 5.07 -13.58 8.36
N ALA A 177 4.02 -13.42 7.58
CA ALA A 177 4.04 -13.70 6.15
C ALA A 177 4.65 -12.55 5.36
N ALA A 178 5.53 -12.84 4.42
CA ALA A 178 6.14 -11.88 3.52
C ALA A 178 6.04 -12.37 2.08
N ALA A 179 5.65 -11.50 1.17
CA ALA A 179 5.61 -11.80 -0.24
C ALA A 179 6.07 -10.62 -1.09
N GLY A 180 6.64 -10.91 -2.25
CA GLY A 180 7.19 -9.90 -3.14
C GLY A 180 6.16 -8.85 -3.54
N ALA A 181 4.98 -9.23 -3.99
CA ALA A 181 3.94 -8.29 -4.39
C ALA A 181 2.78 -8.24 -3.40
N LEU A 182 2.10 -9.38 -3.17
CA LEU A 182 0.90 -9.45 -2.32
C LEU A 182 1.18 -10.27 -1.05
N GLY A 183 1.17 -9.62 0.10
CA GLY A 183 1.50 -10.23 1.40
C GLY A 183 0.54 -11.34 1.81
N TYR A 184 -0.75 -11.13 1.69
CA TYR A 184 -1.78 -12.14 1.93
C TYR A 184 -3.12 -11.69 1.35
N PHE A 185 -3.93 -12.63 0.91
CA PHE A 185 -5.31 -12.35 0.56
C PHE A 185 -6.26 -13.41 1.09
N SER A 186 -7.35 -12.93 1.68
CA SER A 186 -8.47 -13.74 2.14
C SER A 186 -9.57 -13.62 1.10
N THR A 187 -9.63 -14.59 0.20
CA THR A 187 -10.59 -14.57 -0.90
C THR A 187 -11.69 -15.61 -0.71
N SER A 188 -12.82 -15.34 -1.31
CA SER A 188 -13.97 -16.25 -1.41
C SER A 188 -14.41 -16.33 -2.87
N SER A 189 -15.39 -17.15 -3.17
CA SER A 189 -15.96 -17.22 -4.53
C SER A 189 -16.47 -15.87 -5.07
N SER A 190 -16.86 -14.97 -4.17
CA SER A 190 -17.33 -13.62 -4.48
C SER A 190 -16.22 -12.54 -4.45
N ASN A 191 -15.11 -12.82 -3.77
CA ASN A 191 -13.99 -11.88 -3.59
C ASN A 191 -12.73 -12.45 -4.24
N LYS A 192 -12.59 -12.26 -5.55
CA LYS A 192 -11.44 -12.75 -6.31
C LYS A 192 -10.34 -11.71 -6.38
N VAL A 193 -9.10 -12.17 -6.44
CA VAL A 193 -7.94 -11.36 -6.80
C VAL A 193 -7.48 -11.77 -8.19
N THR A 194 -7.34 -10.80 -9.09
CA THR A 194 -6.76 -11.01 -10.41
C THR A 194 -5.42 -10.30 -10.50
N LEU A 195 -4.45 -10.97 -11.10
CA LEU A 195 -3.12 -10.43 -11.38
C LEU A 195 -2.85 -10.58 -12.87
N THR A 196 -2.64 -9.47 -13.55
CA THR A 196 -2.39 -9.45 -15.00
C THR A 196 -1.13 -8.65 -15.30
N ASN A 197 -0.20 -9.20 -16.06
CA ASN A 197 1.04 -8.52 -16.45
C ASN A 197 1.81 -7.93 -15.24
N CYS A 198 1.92 -8.69 -14.15
CA CYS A 198 2.61 -8.24 -12.94
C CYS A 198 3.87 -9.05 -12.68
N TYR A 199 4.91 -8.41 -12.17
CA TYR A 199 6.10 -9.13 -11.70
C TYR A 199 6.65 -8.58 -10.39
N ALA A 200 7.42 -9.41 -9.69
CA ALA A 200 8.19 -9.00 -8.52
C ALA A 200 9.63 -9.45 -8.68
N ALA A 201 10.55 -8.50 -8.58
CA ALA A 201 11.99 -8.69 -8.60
C ALA A 201 12.57 -8.07 -7.32
N CYS A 202 12.21 -8.64 -6.18
CA CYS A 202 12.55 -8.14 -4.86
C CYS A 202 13.07 -9.26 -3.96
N ASP A 203 13.91 -8.89 -3.01
CA ASP A 203 14.36 -9.79 -1.96
C ASP A 203 13.29 -9.95 -0.89
N VAL A 204 12.93 -11.20 -0.58
CA VAL A 204 11.97 -11.52 0.48
C VAL A 204 12.71 -12.17 1.64
N GLY A 205 12.92 -11.41 2.69
CA GLY A 205 13.80 -11.74 3.80
C GLY A 205 13.14 -11.75 5.18
N GLY A 206 13.98 -11.74 6.21
CA GLY A 206 13.60 -11.77 7.61
C GLY A 206 13.43 -13.18 8.15
N SER A 207 12.88 -13.29 9.37
CA SER A 207 12.58 -14.58 10.03
C SER A 207 11.17 -15.09 9.72
N ALA A 208 10.56 -14.61 8.65
CA ALA A 208 9.23 -15.02 8.24
C ALA A 208 9.14 -16.53 8.05
N SER A 209 8.15 -17.17 8.67
CA SER A 209 7.86 -18.60 8.49
C SER A 209 7.33 -18.88 7.08
N TYR A 210 6.77 -17.87 6.42
CA TYR A 210 6.18 -17.96 5.09
C TYR A 210 6.73 -16.83 4.22
N ARG A 211 7.60 -17.20 3.28
CA ARG A 211 8.22 -16.29 2.30
C ARG A 211 7.82 -16.72 0.90
N TYR A 212 7.23 -15.80 0.17
CA TYR A 212 6.74 -16.06 -1.18
C TYR A 212 7.36 -15.06 -2.16
N PRO A 213 7.99 -15.51 -3.24
CA PRO A 213 8.62 -14.60 -4.20
C PRO A 213 7.64 -13.58 -4.79
N PHE A 214 6.38 -13.95 -4.95
CA PHE A 214 5.37 -13.08 -5.56
C PHE A 214 4.17 -12.81 -4.65
N ALA A 215 3.41 -13.84 -4.28
CA ALA A 215 2.18 -13.68 -3.49
C ALA A 215 1.96 -14.85 -2.52
N TYR A 216 1.43 -14.57 -1.34
CA TYR A 216 0.96 -15.60 -0.41
C TYR A 216 -0.46 -16.04 -0.75
N ILE A 217 -0.59 -17.20 -1.36
CA ILE A 217 -1.86 -17.76 -1.82
C ILE A 217 -2.38 -18.76 -0.77
N TYR A 218 -3.46 -18.41 -0.10
CA TYR A 218 -4.14 -19.30 0.85
C TYR A 218 -5.38 -19.97 0.25
N SER A 219 -5.87 -19.53 -0.91
CA SER A 219 -7.10 -20.04 -1.52
C SER A 219 -7.01 -20.12 -3.04
N ASN A 220 -7.89 -20.91 -3.66
CA ASN A 220 -7.94 -21.15 -5.11
C ASN A 220 -8.60 -20.02 -5.94
N TYR A 221 -8.73 -18.81 -5.38
CA TYR A 221 -9.42 -17.70 -6.04
C TYR A 221 -8.45 -16.61 -6.55
N LEU A 222 -7.23 -17.01 -6.85
CA LEU A 222 -6.30 -16.19 -7.61
C LEU A 222 -6.34 -16.57 -9.07
N THR A 223 -6.48 -15.60 -9.95
CA THR A 223 -6.24 -15.72 -11.38
C THR A 223 -5.00 -14.89 -11.74
N ALA A 224 -3.98 -15.52 -12.29
CA ALA A 224 -2.79 -14.83 -12.78
C ALA A 224 -2.64 -15.10 -14.28
N THR A 225 -2.42 -14.03 -15.05
CA THR A 225 -2.19 -14.08 -16.51
C THR A 225 -1.06 -13.13 -16.88
N ASN A 226 -0.25 -13.57 -17.84
CA ASN A 226 0.78 -12.75 -18.49
C ASN A 226 0.28 -12.37 -19.88
#